data_e88ee0de62678fd6cffc6bd93e2aef5f
#
_entry.id   e88ee0de62678fd6cffc6bd93e2aef5f
#
_cell.length_a   1.000
_cell.length_b   1.000
_cell.length_c   1.000
_cell.angle_alpha   90.00
_cell.angle_beta   90.00
_cell.angle_gamma   90.00
#
_symmetry.space_group_name_H-M   'P 1'
#
loop_
_entity.id
_entity.type
_entity.pdbx_description
1 polymer ?
#
loop_
_entity_poly.entity_id
_entity_poly.type
_entity_poly.pdbx_seq_one_letter_code
_entity_poly.pdbx_strand_id
1 'polypeptide(L)' 'MKNEPINWDEVPDILSKEQIYKLCHISKETARFLLKSWLLPCKYSGKKTRCYQVAKADVQAYMKEREKHPEKYMPPS' A
#
# COMPACT_ATOMS: atom_id res chain seq x y z
N MET A 1 -8.55 -2.84 -19.82
CA MET A 1 -8.30 -4.15 -19.26
C MET A 1 -8.81 -4.24 -17.83
N LYS A 2 -9.45 -5.31 -17.49
CA LYS A 2 -10.01 -5.45 -16.16
C LYS A 2 -8.97 -6.00 -15.20
N ASN A 3 -8.94 -5.44 -14.02
CA ASN A 3 -8.11 -5.96 -12.96
C ASN A 3 -8.76 -7.20 -12.38
N GLU A 4 -7.96 -8.21 -12.15
CA GLU A 4 -8.48 -9.40 -11.51
C GLU A 4 -8.77 -9.09 -10.05
N PRO A 5 -9.83 -9.69 -9.50
CA PRO A 5 -10.10 -9.50 -8.08
C PRO A 5 -8.96 -10.08 -7.25
N ILE A 6 -8.62 -9.37 -6.20
CA ILE A 6 -7.55 -9.80 -5.31
C ILE A 6 -8.08 -10.91 -4.41
N ASN A 7 -7.32 -11.99 -4.36
CA ASN A 7 -7.65 -13.06 -3.44
C ASN A 7 -7.06 -12.74 -2.06
N TRP A 8 -7.83 -12.07 -1.25
CA TRP A 8 -7.36 -11.62 0.04
C TRP A 8 -7.01 -12.75 0.99
N ASP A 9 -7.56 -13.93 0.75
CA ASP A 9 -7.22 -15.10 1.56
C ASP A 9 -5.77 -15.52 1.39
N GLU A 10 -5.20 -15.22 0.22
CA GLU A 10 -3.82 -15.53 -0.06
C GLU A 10 -2.87 -14.41 0.31
N VAL A 11 -3.42 -13.24 0.63
CA VAL A 11 -2.61 -12.09 1.02
C VAL A 11 -2.20 -12.24 2.48
N PRO A 12 -0.91 -12.09 2.80
CA PRO A 12 -0.47 -12.20 4.20
C PRO A 12 -1.07 -11.09 5.06
N ASP A 13 -1.15 -11.34 6.35
CA ASP A 13 -1.70 -10.36 7.29
C ASP A 13 -0.88 -9.09 7.35
N ILE A 14 0.41 -9.21 7.12
CA ILE A 14 1.32 -8.06 7.10
C ILE A 14 2.01 -8.02 5.73
N LEU A 15 1.98 -6.86 5.11
CA LEU A 15 2.57 -6.68 3.80
C LEU A 15 3.79 -5.76 3.86
N SER A 16 4.78 -6.05 3.02
CA SER A 16 5.92 -5.17 2.85
C SER A 16 5.62 -4.14 1.76
N LYS A 17 6.49 -3.14 1.64
CA LYS A 17 6.34 -2.14 0.59
C LYS A 17 6.28 -2.78 -0.80
N GLU A 18 7.13 -3.77 -1.04
CA GLU A 18 7.15 -4.46 -2.32
C GLU A 18 5.82 -5.13 -2.62
N GLN A 19 5.27 -5.81 -1.65
CA GLN A 19 3.99 -6.49 -1.82
C GLN A 19 2.88 -5.49 -2.08
N ILE A 20 2.95 -4.33 -1.43
CA ILE A 20 1.93 -3.31 -1.60
C ILE A 20 1.92 -2.75 -3.01
N TYR A 21 3.08 -2.36 -3.55
CA TYR A 21 3.05 -1.75 -4.87
C TYR A 21 2.69 -2.76 -5.96
N LYS A 22 3.02 -4.02 -5.75
CA LYS A 22 2.64 -5.05 -6.71
C LYS A 22 1.15 -5.36 -6.62
N LEU A 23 0.63 -5.44 -5.40
CA LEU A 23 -0.77 -5.75 -5.19
C LEU A 23 -1.68 -4.64 -5.67
N CYS A 24 -1.31 -3.41 -5.39
CA CYS A 24 -2.13 -2.24 -5.73
C CYS A 24 -1.87 -1.71 -7.13
N HIS A 25 -0.92 -2.30 -7.85
CA HIS A 25 -0.56 -1.86 -9.20
C HIS A 25 -0.14 -0.39 -9.23
N ILE A 26 0.68 0.00 -8.27
CA ILE A 26 1.21 1.35 -8.21
C ILE A 26 2.73 1.29 -8.34
N SER A 27 3.34 2.43 -8.64
CA SER A 27 4.79 2.49 -8.76
C SER A 27 5.44 2.44 -7.39
N LYS A 28 6.73 2.13 -7.38
CA LYS A 28 7.50 2.13 -6.14
C LYS A 28 7.49 3.51 -5.49
N GLU A 29 7.54 4.55 -6.31
CA GLU A 29 7.53 5.92 -5.82
C GLU A 29 6.21 6.25 -5.13
N THR A 30 5.10 5.82 -5.72
CA THR A 30 3.80 6.04 -5.12
C THR A 30 3.69 5.31 -3.79
N ALA A 31 4.13 4.06 -3.73
CA ALA A 31 4.11 3.31 -2.48
C ALA A 31 4.95 3.99 -1.41
N ARG A 32 6.12 4.45 -1.79
CA ARG A 32 7.00 5.17 -0.86
C ARG A 32 6.34 6.44 -0.36
N PHE A 33 5.70 7.18 -1.25
CA PHE A 33 4.98 8.39 -0.88
C PHE A 33 3.89 8.10 0.14
N LEU A 34 3.11 7.06 -0.11
CA LEU A 34 2.02 6.70 0.79
C LEU A 34 2.53 6.35 2.19
N LEU A 35 3.63 5.62 2.25
CA LEU A 35 4.19 5.20 3.52
C LEU A 35 4.85 6.36 4.26
N LYS A 36 5.56 7.21 3.55
CA LYS A 36 6.23 8.34 4.16
C LYS A 36 5.27 9.40 4.66
N SER A 37 4.17 9.60 3.94
CA SER A 37 3.19 10.62 4.31
C SER A 37 2.15 10.10 5.28
N TRP A 38 2.25 8.83 5.65
CA TRP A 38 1.30 8.17 6.58
C TRP A 38 -0.12 8.11 6.05
N LEU A 39 -0.29 8.31 4.74
CA LEU A 39 -1.60 8.10 4.13
C LEU A 39 -1.99 6.62 4.20
N LEU A 40 -0.99 5.75 4.21
CA LEU A 40 -1.20 4.34 4.43
C LEU A 40 -0.54 3.99 5.75
N PRO A 41 -1.31 3.70 6.81
CA PRO A 41 -0.73 3.41 8.12
C PRO A 41 0.22 2.22 8.05
N CYS A 42 1.34 2.33 8.71
CA CYS A 42 2.35 1.28 8.68
C CYS A 42 3.18 1.29 9.96
N LYS A 43 3.83 0.18 10.21
CA LYS A 43 4.80 0.08 11.27
C LYS A 43 6.19 0.05 10.66
N TYR A 44 7.08 0.75 11.28
CA TYR A 44 8.45 0.81 10.83
C TYR A 44 9.32 0.06 11.82
N SER A 45 9.86 -1.08 11.40
CA SER A 45 10.63 -1.93 12.28
C SER A 45 12.08 -2.04 11.88
N GLY A 46 12.53 -1.21 10.96
CA GLY A 46 13.89 -1.32 10.45
C GLY A 46 14.92 -0.83 11.45
N LYS A 47 15.91 -1.66 11.71
CA LYS A 47 17.08 -1.25 12.46
C LYS A 47 18.15 -0.78 11.50
N LYS A 48 18.43 -1.60 10.53
CA LYS A 48 19.41 -1.29 9.48
C LYS A 48 18.74 -1.06 8.15
N THR A 49 17.71 -1.82 7.87
CA THR A 49 16.93 -1.67 6.65
C THR A 49 15.55 -1.18 7.01
N ARG A 50 15.03 -0.31 6.18
CA ARG A 50 13.70 0.23 6.38
C ARG A 50 12.66 -0.77 5.95
N CYS A 51 12.10 -1.46 6.91
CA CYS A 51 11.06 -2.44 6.65
C CYS A 51 9.72 -1.87 7.09
N TYR A 52 8.95 -1.44 6.11
CA TYR A 52 7.59 -1.02 6.39
C TYR A 52 6.69 -2.23 6.46
N GLN A 53 5.88 -2.29 7.49
CA GLN A 53 4.93 -3.36 7.68
C GLN A 53 3.53 -2.77 7.75
N VAL A 54 2.70 -3.19 6.82
CA VAL A 54 1.33 -2.67 6.71
C VAL A 54 0.35 -3.81 6.90
N ALA A 55 -0.62 -3.59 7.76
CA ALA A 55 -1.65 -4.60 8.00
C ALA A 55 -2.53 -4.76 6.77
N LYS A 56 -2.94 -5.98 6.49
CA LYS A 56 -3.81 -6.26 5.36
C LYS A 56 -5.08 -5.41 5.41
N ALA A 57 -5.65 -5.25 6.59
CA ALA A 57 -6.86 -4.45 6.74
C ALA A 57 -6.64 -3.00 6.32
N ASP A 58 -5.46 -2.46 6.62
CA ASP A 58 -5.14 -1.09 6.21
C ASP A 58 -5.01 -0.96 4.70
N VAL A 59 -4.47 -1.99 4.05
CA VAL A 59 -4.37 -1.98 2.59
C VAL A 59 -5.76 -2.05 1.97
N GLN A 60 -6.63 -2.86 2.53
CA GLN A 60 -8.00 -2.95 2.05
C GLN A 60 -8.72 -1.60 2.18
N ALA A 61 -8.56 -0.95 3.32
CA ALA A 61 -9.17 0.36 3.54
C ALA A 61 -8.62 1.40 2.56
N TYR A 62 -7.32 1.38 2.35
CA TYR A 62 -6.68 2.27 1.39
C TYR A 62 -7.26 2.08 -0.02
N MET A 63 -7.41 0.85 -0.45
CA MET A 63 -7.91 0.59 -1.80
C MET A 63 -9.34 1.10 -1.98
N LYS A 64 -10.16 0.97 -0.95
CA LYS A 64 -11.53 1.49 -1.00
C LYS A 64 -11.53 3.02 -1.06
N GLU A 65 -10.71 3.66 -0.23
CA GLU A 65 -10.62 5.12 -0.22
C GLU A 65 -10.06 5.65 -1.53
N ARG A 66 -9.12 4.94 -2.11
CA ARG A 66 -8.53 5.36 -3.38
C ARG A 66 -9.57 5.40 -4.49
N GLU A 67 -10.52 4.49 -4.48
CA GLU A 67 -11.58 4.51 -5.48
C GLU A 67 -12.46 5.74 -5.36
N LYS A 68 -12.65 6.23 -4.13
CA LYS A 68 -13.47 7.42 -3.90
C LYS A 68 -12.68 8.70 -4.09
N HIS A 69 -11.43 8.70 -3.69
CA HIS A 69 -10.60 9.91 -3.69
C HIS A 69 -9.22 9.61 -4.28
N PRO A 70 -9.15 9.29 -5.57
CA PRO A 70 -7.87 8.91 -6.16
C PRO A 70 -6.80 9.99 -6.07
N GLU A 71 -7.18 11.25 -6.16
CA GLU A 71 -6.22 12.35 -6.11
C GLU A 71 -5.54 12.48 -4.76
N LYS A 72 -6.15 11.99 -3.70
CA LYS A 72 -5.59 12.06 -2.35
C LYS A 72 -4.33 11.23 -2.22
N TYR A 73 -4.26 10.15 -2.99
CA TYR A 73 -3.18 9.18 -2.86
C TYR A 73 -2.17 9.26 -3.99
N MET A 74 -2.21 10.32 -4.76
CA MET A 74 -1.25 10.52 -5.83
C MET A 74 -0.12 11.42 -5.34
N PRO A 75 1.14 11.04 -5.60
CA PRO A 75 2.26 11.91 -5.20
C PRO A 75 2.24 13.20 -6.01
N PRO A 76 2.72 14.29 -5.43
CA PRO A 76 2.83 15.53 -6.20
C PRO A 76 3.84 15.37 -7.34
N SER A 77 3.52 15.95 -8.46
CA SER A 77 4.39 15.88 -9.63
C SER A 77 5.52 16.89 -9.54
#